data_bef326e35d07eab08b770e03ecf40982
#
_entry.id   bef326e35d07eab08b770e03ecf40982
#
_cell.length_a   1.000
_cell.length_b   1.000
_cell.length_c   1.000
_cell.angle_alpha   90.00
_cell.angle_beta   90.00
_cell.angle_gamma   90.00
#
_symmetry.space_group_name_H-M   'P 1'
#
loop_
_entity.id
_entity.type
_entity.pdbx_description
1 polymer ?
#
loop_
_entity_poly.entity_id
_entity_poly.type
_entity_poly.pdbx_seq_one_letter_code
_entity_poly.pdbx_strand_id
1 'polypeptide(L)'
;MMKKGLLSTLIFIIALTMAMPVMAQYYHNGRPERPSYNGGYNNRTLDGNEIYYGLRLGLGFGTVNNSELDKYDGPSSRTGLNVGAVVGFQLSPSAPVYLESGLFYTEKGGRNDKQQEIDFNLNYLELPILVKYCVDIDGEFSLQPFAGGYLAYGVGGKIKRHTDRTIESAFSRDLFKRFDGGLRFGCGIEYQMLYADLAYELGLANIGRDAFEKTHNSCFYLNIGVNF
;
A
#
# COMPACT_ATOMS: atom_id res chain seq x y z
N MET A 1 -25.13 -7.19 -4.95
CA MET A 1 -24.39 -6.24 -4.12
C MET A 1 -23.84 -6.82 -2.81
N MET A 2 -24.37 -7.91 -2.29
CA MET A 2 -23.94 -8.53 -0.99
C MET A 2 -22.58 -9.24 -0.99
N LYS A 3 -22.03 -9.68 -2.13
CA LYS A 3 -20.79 -10.49 -2.16
C LYS A 3 -19.49 -9.73 -1.85
N LYS A 4 -19.44 -8.41 -2.04
CA LYS A 4 -18.21 -7.62 -1.78
C LYS A 4 -18.00 -7.33 -0.28
N GLY A 5 -19.05 -7.10 0.47
CA GLY A 5 -18.96 -6.90 1.92
C GLY A 5 -18.53 -8.17 2.66
N LEU A 6 -19.01 -9.33 2.22
CA LEU A 6 -18.67 -10.61 2.83
C LEU A 6 -17.18 -10.95 2.68
N LEU A 7 -16.59 -10.67 1.52
CA LEU A 7 -15.17 -10.92 1.25
C LEU A 7 -14.27 -9.99 2.10
N SER A 8 -14.62 -8.72 2.22
CA SER A 8 -13.86 -7.77 3.05
C SER A 8 -13.95 -8.13 4.54
N THR A 9 -15.11 -8.56 5.01
CA THR A 9 -15.29 -9.04 6.39
C THR A 9 -14.50 -10.33 6.65
N LEU A 10 -14.47 -11.24 5.69
CA LEU A 10 -13.72 -12.50 5.80
C LEU A 10 -12.20 -12.24 5.87
N ILE A 11 -11.67 -11.34 5.04
CA ILE A 11 -10.26 -10.94 5.06
C ILE A 11 -9.90 -10.29 6.39
N PHE A 12 -10.76 -9.43 6.93
CA PHE A 12 -10.55 -8.79 8.23
C PHE A 12 -10.54 -9.81 9.37
N ILE A 13 -11.46 -10.80 9.35
CA ILE A 13 -11.51 -11.88 10.34
C ILE A 13 -10.26 -12.77 10.25
N ILE A 14 -9.80 -13.11 9.04
CA ILE A 14 -8.58 -13.92 8.83
C ILE A 14 -7.34 -13.15 9.33
N ALA A 15 -7.23 -11.86 9.04
CA ALA A 15 -6.13 -11.03 9.57
C ALA A 15 -6.15 -10.96 11.10
N LEU A 16 -7.33 -10.81 11.70
CA LEU A 16 -7.51 -10.77 13.17
C LEU A 16 -7.18 -12.12 13.82
N THR A 17 -7.58 -13.24 13.21
CA THR A 17 -7.30 -14.59 13.73
C THR A 17 -5.84 -15.00 13.58
N MET A 18 -5.14 -14.49 12.56
CA MET A 18 -3.69 -14.72 12.41
C MET A 18 -2.85 -13.86 13.38
N ALA A 19 -3.35 -12.70 13.80
CA ALA A 19 -2.67 -11.86 14.80
C ALA A 19 -2.75 -12.43 16.22
N MET A 20 -3.82 -13.14 16.58
CA MET A 20 -4.00 -13.69 17.93
C MET A 20 -2.95 -14.70 18.38
N PRO A 21 -2.53 -15.71 17.58
CA PRO A 21 -1.49 -16.65 18.02
C PRO A 21 -0.11 -15.99 18.14
N VAL A 22 0.15 -14.92 17.39
CA VAL A 22 1.41 -14.16 17.53
C VAL A 22 1.43 -13.39 18.85
N MET A 23 0.33 -12.80 19.26
CA MET A 23 0.20 -12.15 20.57
C MET A 23 0.34 -13.15 21.73
N ALA A 24 -0.14 -14.38 21.59
CA ALA A 24 -0.03 -15.42 22.62
C ALA A 24 1.43 -15.89 22.86
N GLN A 25 2.32 -15.75 21.89
CA GLN A 25 3.75 -16.13 22.05
C GLN A 25 4.54 -15.09 22.87
N TYR A 26 4.03 -13.87 23.03
CA TYR A 26 4.67 -12.81 23.83
C TYR A 26 4.45 -12.92 25.33
N TYR A 27 3.65 -13.88 25.81
CA TYR A 27 3.42 -14.09 27.23
C TYR A 27 4.14 -15.36 27.69
N HIS A 28 5.33 -15.21 28.22
CA HIS A 28 5.99 -16.27 28.98
C HIS A 28 5.85 -15.96 30.49
N ASN A 29 5.32 -16.91 31.25
CA ASN A 29 5.08 -16.78 32.69
C ASN A 29 4.19 -15.60 33.14
N GLY A 30 3.22 -15.20 32.31
CA GLY A 30 2.23 -14.17 32.68
C GLY A 30 2.80 -12.75 32.77
N ARG A 31 4.00 -12.51 32.31
CA ARG A 31 4.58 -11.19 32.12
C ARG A 31 4.80 -10.95 30.63
N PRO A 32 4.46 -9.76 30.10
CA PRO A 32 4.88 -9.39 28.76
C PRO A 32 6.42 -9.38 28.77
N GLU A 33 7.03 -10.28 28.03
CA GLU A 33 8.44 -10.10 27.69
C GLU A 33 8.51 -8.89 26.79
N ARG A 34 9.12 -7.81 27.28
CA ARG A 34 9.44 -6.68 26.42
C ARG A 34 10.38 -7.21 25.34
N PRO A 35 10.08 -7.03 24.06
CA PRO A 35 11.08 -7.26 23.03
C PRO A 35 12.31 -6.45 23.46
N SER A 36 13.46 -7.09 23.51
CA SER A 36 14.71 -6.39 23.72
C SER A 36 14.88 -5.45 22.52
N TYR A 37 14.61 -4.16 22.73
CA TYR A 37 14.70 -3.16 21.69
C TYR A 37 16.18 -2.75 21.48
N ASN A 38 16.94 -3.72 21.00
CA ASN A 38 18.13 -3.47 20.20
C ASN A 38 17.71 -3.67 18.73
N GLY A 39 16.69 -2.96 18.27
CA GLY A 39 16.11 -3.14 16.94
C GLY A 39 14.99 -4.19 16.88
N GLY A 40 14.27 -4.46 17.90
CA GLY A 40 12.97 -5.06 18.20
C GLY A 40 12.28 -6.10 17.30
N TYR A 41 12.85 -6.56 16.25
CA TYR A 41 12.28 -7.63 15.43
C TYR A 41 12.88 -8.98 15.84
N ASN A 42 12.03 -9.90 16.29
CA ASN A 42 12.36 -11.26 16.72
C ASN A 42 13.63 -11.82 16.07
N ASN A 43 14.77 -11.76 16.71
CA ASN A 43 16.06 -12.46 16.48
C ASN A 43 16.21 -13.36 15.22
N ARG A 44 15.51 -13.08 14.14
CA ARG A 44 15.73 -13.74 12.86
C ARG A 44 16.80 -12.95 12.12
N THR A 45 18.04 -13.37 12.29
CA THR A 45 19.18 -12.78 11.61
C THR A 45 19.57 -13.63 10.40
N LEU A 46 19.77 -13.01 9.27
CA LEU A 46 20.53 -13.56 8.14
C LEU A 46 21.88 -12.85 8.11
N ASP A 47 22.96 -13.59 8.28
CA ASP A 47 24.33 -13.06 8.35
C ASP A 47 24.52 -11.91 9.36
N GLY A 48 23.80 -11.96 10.50
CA GLY A 48 23.86 -10.96 11.56
C GLY A 48 22.98 -9.73 11.35
N ASN A 49 22.21 -9.64 10.26
CA ASN A 49 21.24 -8.59 10.00
C ASN A 49 19.82 -9.02 10.36
N GLU A 50 19.02 -8.11 10.87
CA GLU A 50 17.64 -8.39 11.26
C GLU A 50 16.72 -8.51 10.08
N ILE A 51 15.72 -9.40 10.19
CA ILE A 51 14.65 -9.57 9.22
C ILE A 51 13.32 -9.50 9.95
N TYR A 52 12.37 -8.78 9.38
CA TYR A 52 11.00 -8.78 9.85
C TYR A 52 10.02 -9.08 8.72
N TYR A 53 8.86 -9.55 9.10
CA TYR A 53 7.72 -9.75 8.23
C TYR A 53 6.56 -8.89 8.72
N GLY A 54 5.70 -8.45 7.81
CA GLY A 54 4.55 -7.67 8.22
C GLY A 54 3.34 -7.87 7.32
N LEU A 55 2.18 -7.60 7.89
CA LEU A 55 0.92 -7.53 7.17
C LEU A 55 0.39 -6.09 7.22
N ARG A 56 -0.14 -5.63 6.11
CA ARG A 56 -0.65 -4.27 5.94
C ARG A 56 -2.07 -4.29 5.41
N LEU A 57 -2.91 -3.44 5.96
CA LEU A 57 -4.27 -3.16 5.49
C LEU A 57 -4.49 -1.66 5.51
N GLY A 58 -5.03 -1.09 4.46
CA GLY A 58 -5.23 0.34 4.40
C GLY A 58 -6.21 0.81 3.35
N LEU A 59 -6.34 2.11 3.29
CA LEU A 59 -7.13 2.83 2.30
C LEU A 59 -6.20 3.69 1.44
N GLY A 60 -6.41 3.61 0.13
CA GLY A 60 -5.76 4.48 -0.84
C GLY A 60 -6.74 5.55 -1.34
N PHE A 61 -6.28 6.77 -1.45
CA PHE A 61 -7.00 7.89 -2.06
C PHE A 61 -6.29 8.22 -3.37
N GLY A 62 -6.73 7.56 -4.43
CA GLY A 62 -6.11 7.66 -5.75
C GLY A 62 -6.67 8.81 -6.57
N THR A 63 -5.80 9.40 -7.38
CA THR A 63 -6.13 10.41 -8.38
C THR A 63 -5.44 10.07 -9.69
N VAL A 64 -6.15 10.19 -10.79
CA VAL A 64 -5.60 10.02 -12.14
C VAL A 64 -5.36 11.39 -12.74
N ASN A 65 -4.10 11.78 -12.89
CA ASN A 65 -3.72 13.07 -13.46
C ASN A 65 -3.51 12.94 -14.97
N ASN A 66 -4.24 13.74 -15.73
CA ASN A 66 -4.09 13.84 -17.18
C ASN A 66 -3.99 15.31 -17.58
N SER A 67 -3.00 15.67 -18.39
CA SER A 67 -2.75 17.05 -18.81
C SER A 67 -3.90 17.68 -19.61
N GLU A 68 -4.80 16.87 -20.16
CA GLU A 68 -6.00 17.36 -20.86
C GLU A 68 -7.21 17.47 -19.93
N LEU A 69 -7.28 16.64 -18.87
CA LEU A 69 -8.33 16.71 -17.85
C LEU A 69 -8.14 17.89 -16.89
N ASP A 70 -6.93 18.38 -16.71
CA ASP A 70 -6.63 19.58 -15.91
C ASP A 70 -7.31 20.86 -16.46
N LYS A 71 -7.66 20.86 -17.74
CA LYS A 71 -8.47 21.96 -18.33
C LYS A 71 -9.92 21.96 -17.87
N TYR A 72 -10.41 20.90 -17.25
CA TYR A 72 -11.81 20.70 -16.87
C TYR A 72 -11.99 20.45 -15.38
N ASP A 73 -11.35 21.28 -14.50
CA ASP A 73 -11.50 21.15 -13.02
C ASP A 73 -11.19 19.74 -12.48
N GLY A 74 -9.98 19.51 -12.13
CA GLY A 74 -9.34 18.39 -11.46
C GLY A 74 -10.11 17.08 -11.20
N PRO A 75 -9.49 15.93 -11.41
CA PRO A 75 -10.13 14.64 -11.15
C PRO A 75 -10.42 14.48 -9.65
N SER A 76 -11.63 14.09 -9.30
CA SER A 76 -11.98 13.75 -7.92
C SER A 76 -11.25 12.48 -7.48
N SER A 77 -10.77 12.47 -6.24
CA SER A 77 -10.10 11.30 -5.67
C SER A 77 -11.07 10.15 -5.46
N ARG A 78 -10.57 8.92 -5.65
CA ARG A 78 -11.31 7.71 -5.37
C ARG A 78 -10.66 6.93 -4.22
N THR A 79 -11.49 6.50 -3.27
CA THR A 79 -11.04 5.61 -2.19
C THR A 79 -10.99 4.16 -2.69
N GLY A 80 -9.88 3.49 -2.45
CA GLY A 80 -9.64 2.09 -2.76
C GLY A 80 -9.05 1.33 -1.60
N LEU A 81 -9.07 0.00 -1.69
CA LEU A 81 -8.46 -0.90 -0.71
C LEU A 81 -6.96 -1.06 -1.03
N ASN A 82 -6.14 -1.14 0.03
CA ASN A 82 -4.74 -1.53 -0.03
C ASN A 82 -4.50 -2.64 0.97
N VAL A 83 -4.04 -3.81 0.51
CA VAL A 83 -3.75 -4.95 1.39
C VAL A 83 -2.54 -5.70 0.89
N GLY A 84 -1.62 -6.05 1.79
CA GLY A 84 -0.40 -6.75 1.39
C GLY A 84 0.40 -7.32 2.53
N ALA A 85 1.48 -7.99 2.16
CA ALA A 85 2.50 -8.50 3.06
C ALA A 85 3.86 -7.90 2.68
N VAL A 86 4.69 -7.68 3.68
CA VAL A 86 6.02 -7.08 3.53
C VAL A 86 7.08 -7.94 4.19
N VAL A 87 8.30 -7.80 3.71
CA VAL A 87 9.52 -8.30 4.33
C VAL A 87 10.53 -7.16 4.35
N GLY A 88 11.17 -6.96 5.50
CA GLY A 88 12.24 -5.98 5.67
C GLY A 88 13.55 -6.65 6.07
N PHE A 89 14.63 -6.16 5.49
CA PHE A 89 16.00 -6.60 5.76
C PHE A 89 16.81 -5.42 6.28
N GLN A 90 17.44 -5.58 7.43
CA GLN A 90 18.39 -4.60 7.90
C GLN A 90 19.60 -4.57 6.96
N LEU A 91 19.95 -3.39 6.46
CA LEU A 91 21.06 -3.23 5.51
C LEU A 91 22.44 -3.24 6.18
N SER A 92 22.49 -2.91 7.47
CA SER A 92 23.75 -2.90 8.24
C SER A 92 23.47 -3.12 9.73
N PRO A 93 24.23 -3.97 10.43
CA PRO A 93 24.06 -4.15 11.87
C PRO A 93 24.33 -2.88 12.69
N SER A 94 25.06 -1.92 12.12
CA SER A 94 25.44 -0.68 12.80
C SER A 94 24.49 0.47 12.56
N ALA A 95 23.49 0.30 11.70
CA ALA A 95 22.56 1.37 11.36
C ALA A 95 21.11 0.85 11.27
N PRO A 96 20.16 1.57 11.83
CA PRO A 96 18.74 1.19 11.81
C PRO A 96 18.11 1.48 10.44
N VAL A 97 18.74 1.01 9.37
CA VAL A 97 18.31 1.17 7.98
C VAL A 97 17.88 -0.16 7.41
N TYR A 98 16.67 -0.20 6.89
CA TYR A 98 16.05 -1.42 6.35
C TYR A 98 15.69 -1.23 4.88
N LEU A 99 15.84 -2.30 4.11
CA LEU A 99 15.24 -2.46 2.80
C LEU A 99 13.93 -3.23 2.97
N GLU A 100 12.81 -2.57 2.78
CA GLU A 100 11.48 -3.21 2.81
C GLU A 100 10.97 -3.42 1.40
N SER A 101 10.48 -4.62 1.12
CA SER A 101 9.73 -4.94 -0.08
C SER A 101 8.50 -5.76 0.30
N GLY A 102 7.58 -5.95 -0.65
CA GLY A 102 6.35 -6.70 -0.37
C GLY A 102 5.52 -6.94 -1.60
N LEU A 103 4.36 -7.52 -1.40
CA LEU A 103 3.36 -7.68 -2.44
C LEU A 103 2.01 -7.17 -1.93
N PHE A 104 1.45 -6.23 -2.66
CA PHE A 104 0.19 -5.58 -2.33
C PHE A 104 -0.84 -5.79 -3.44
N TYR A 105 -2.08 -6.02 -3.03
CA TYR A 105 -3.23 -5.75 -3.89
C TYR A 105 -3.74 -4.35 -3.56
N THR A 106 -3.76 -3.48 -4.56
CA THR A 106 -4.17 -2.10 -4.39
C THR A 106 -5.21 -1.69 -5.43
N GLU A 107 -6.24 -0.99 -4.98
CA GLU A 107 -7.25 -0.39 -5.83
C GLU A 107 -6.92 1.09 -5.99
N LYS A 108 -6.56 1.48 -7.20
CA LYS A 108 -6.30 2.86 -7.61
C LYS A 108 -7.41 3.35 -8.54
N GLY A 109 -7.39 4.62 -8.85
CA GLY A 109 -8.33 5.19 -9.81
C GLY A 109 -8.70 6.62 -9.47
N GLY A 110 -9.63 7.14 -10.24
CA GLY A 110 -10.15 8.48 -10.09
C GLY A 110 -11.62 8.55 -10.52
N ARG A 111 -12.24 9.68 -10.25
CA ARG A 111 -13.62 9.96 -10.65
C ARG A 111 -13.66 11.30 -11.38
N ASN A 112 -14.42 11.38 -12.46
CA ASN A 112 -14.71 12.64 -13.14
C ASN A 112 -16.19 12.96 -12.98
N ASP A 113 -16.49 13.96 -12.16
CA ASP A 113 -17.88 14.28 -11.77
C ASP A 113 -18.56 15.31 -12.72
N LYS A 114 -17.81 16.02 -13.59
CA LYS A 114 -18.35 17.26 -14.19
C LYS A 114 -18.96 17.18 -15.58
N GLN A 115 -18.63 16.18 -16.39
CA GLN A 115 -19.24 16.09 -17.73
C GLN A 115 -19.68 14.70 -18.18
N GLN A 116 -19.14 13.62 -17.65
CA GLN A 116 -19.48 12.26 -18.09
C GLN A 116 -19.68 11.25 -16.96
N GLU A 117 -19.61 11.64 -15.68
CA GLU A 117 -19.71 10.73 -14.54
C GLU A 117 -18.93 9.40 -14.78
N ILE A 118 -17.64 9.50 -15.09
CA ILE A 118 -16.80 8.35 -15.38
C ILE A 118 -16.03 7.95 -14.13
N ASP A 119 -16.25 6.72 -13.68
CA ASP A 119 -15.48 6.10 -12.61
C ASP A 119 -14.40 5.19 -13.19
N PHE A 120 -13.15 5.49 -12.88
CA PHE A 120 -12.00 4.64 -13.20
C PHE A 120 -11.66 3.77 -11.99
N ASN A 121 -11.77 2.47 -12.12
CA ASN A 121 -11.34 1.50 -11.12
C ASN A 121 -10.21 0.67 -11.71
N LEU A 122 -9.01 0.80 -11.14
CA LEU A 122 -7.80 0.12 -11.59
C LEU A 122 -7.26 -0.70 -10.42
N ASN A 123 -7.19 -2.02 -10.60
CA ASN A 123 -6.70 -2.93 -9.58
C ASN A 123 -5.32 -3.44 -9.98
N TYR A 124 -4.36 -3.28 -9.08
CA TYR A 124 -2.97 -3.63 -9.31
C TYR A 124 -2.46 -4.65 -8.31
N LEU A 125 -1.52 -5.50 -8.77
CA LEU A 125 -0.53 -6.10 -7.89
C LEU A 125 0.69 -5.20 -7.91
N GLU A 126 1.14 -4.79 -6.72
CA GLU A 126 2.18 -3.79 -6.54
C GLU A 126 3.31 -4.34 -5.69
N LEU A 127 4.53 -4.04 -6.11
CA LEU A 127 5.78 -4.41 -5.46
C LEU A 127 6.53 -3.13 -5.12
N PRO A 128 6.42 -2.62 -3.87
CA PRO A 128 7.25 -1.52 -3.39
C PRO A 128 8.67 -2.01 -3.09
N ILE A 129 9.65 -1.13 -3.25
CA ILE A 129 11.04 -1.31 -2.84
C ILE A 129 11.44 -0.03 -2.13
N LEU A 130 11.51 -0.09 -0.79
CA LEU A 130 11.61 1.08 0.07
C LEU A 130 12.84 0.97 0.96
N VAL A 131 13.53 2.07 1.14
CA VAL A 131 14.52 2.24 2.20
C VAL A 131 13.83 2.93 3.36
N LYS A 132 13.88 2.30 4.54
CA LYS A 132 13.32 2.79 5.80
C LYS A 132 14.42 3.11 6.78
N TYR A 133 14.27 4.18 7.51
CA TYR A 133 15.13 4.53 8.62
C TYR A 133 14.32 4.48 9.92
N CYS A 134 14.71 3.62 10.87
CA CYS A 134 13.98 3.46 12.12
C CYS A 134 14.59 4.35 13.19
N VAL A 135 13.83 5.36 13.64
CA VAL A 135 14.21 6.25 14.74
C VAL A 135 13.48 5.80 15.99
N ASP A 136 14.22 5.29 16.95
CA ASP A 136 13.68 4.98 18.28
C ASP A 136 13.43 6.31 19.04
N ILE A 137 12.24 6.47 19.61
CA ILE A 137 11.85 7.68 20.34
C ILE A 137 12.01 7.47 21.85
N ASP A 138 11.53 6.34 22.38
CA ASP A 138 11.50 6.09 23.84
C ASP A 138 11.61 4.59 24.19
N GLY A 139 12.08 3.74 23.29
CA GLY A 139 12.19 2.30 23.46
C GLY A 139 10.89 1.52 23.29
N GLU A 140 9.75 2.19 23.10
CA GLU A 140 8.46 1.56 22.80
C GLU A 140 7.92 2.00 21.45
N PHE A 141 8.23 3.22 21.02
CA PHE A 141 7.81 3.81 19.76
C PHE A 141 8.99 4.02 18.82
N SER A 142 8.83 3.63 17.59
CA SER A 142 9.74 4.02 16.52
C SER A 142 9.04 4.80 15.43
N LEU A 143 9.70 5.85 14.95
CA LEU A 143 9.31 6.60 13.77
C LEU A 143 10.08 6.06 12.58
N GLN A 144 9.40 5.76 11.48
CA GLN A 144 9.98 5.06 10.34
C GLN A 144 9.74 5.84 9.04
N PRO A 145 10.46 6.95 8.79
CA PRO A 145 10.44 7.57 7.47
C PRO A 145 10.99 6.60 6.42
N PHE A 146 10.37 6.62 5.25
CA PHE A 146 10.77 5.77 4.13
C PHE A 146 10.61 6.48 2.80
N ALA A 147 11.44 6.05 1.84
CA ALA A 147 11.35 6.46 0.45
C ALA A 147 11.86 5.34 -0.46
N GLY A 148 11.37 5.32 -1.68
CA GLY A 148 11.80 4.35 -2.69
C GLY A 148 10.96 4.40 -3.94
N GLY A 149 10.90 3.26 -4.63
CA GLY A 149 10.10 3.08 -5.84
C GLY A 149 9.02 2.02 -5.66
N TYR A 150 8.12 1.97 -6.60
CA TYR A 150 7.18 0.87 -6.75
C TYR A 150 7.03 0.46 -8.21
N LEU A 151 6.72 -0.80 -8.42
CA LEU A 151 6.31 -1.38 -9.69
C LEU A 151 4.91 -1.99 -9.50
N ALA A 152 4.01 -1.74 -10.43
CA ALA A 152 2.66 -2.27 -10.33
C ALA A 152 2.19 -2.85 -11.67
N TYR A 153 1.42 -3.94 -11.58
CA TYR A 153 0.84 -4.60 -12.74
C TYR A 153 -0.68 -4.70 -12.59
N GLY A 154 -1.40 -4.17 -13.58
CA GLY A 154 -2.86 -4.15 -13.63
C GLY A 154 -3.44 -5.54 -13.82
N VAL A 155 -4.09 -6.06 -12.78
CA VAL A 155 -4.71 -7.40 -12.76
C VAL A 155 -6.21 -7.35 -13.04
N GLY A 156 -6.85 -6.19 -12.89
CA GLY A 156 -8.27 -6.00 -13.15
C GLY A 156 -8.67 -4.54 -13.03
N GLY A 157 -9.85 -4.24 -13.51
CA GLY A 157 -10.38 -2.88 -13.41
C GLY A 157 -11.60 -2.69 -14.31
N LYS A 158 -12.38 -1.65 -14.03
CA LYS A 158 -13.59 -1.33 -14.77
C LYS A 158 -13.70 0.18 -14.91
N ILE A 159 -14.09 0.62 -16.10
CA ILE A 159 -14.53 1.97 -16.38
C ILE A 159 -16.05 1.94 -16.41
N LYS A 160 -16.66 2.73 -15.56
CA LYS A 160 -18.12 2.89 -15.55
C LYS A 160 -18.44 4.28 -16.07
N ARG A 161 -19.22 4.34 -17.14
CA ARG A 161 -19.86 5.57 -17.64
C ARG A 161 -21.29 5.57 -17.16
N HIS A 162 -21.66 6.56 -16.38
CA HIS A 162 -23.02 6.65 -15.84
C HIS A 162 -24.02 7.17 -16.91
N THR A 163 -23.53 7.94 -17.86
CA THR A 163 -24.36 8.49 -18.95
C THR A 163 -24.98 7.40 -19.82
N ASP A 164 -24.19 6.38 -20.20
CA ASP A 164 -24.65 5.31 -21.12
C ASP A 164 -24.81 3.96 -20.41
N ARG A 165 -24.61 3.92 -19.08
CA ARG A 165 -24.60 2.68 -18.26
C ARG A 165 -23.67 1.58 -18.79
N THR A 166 -22.65 1.96 -19.56
CA THR A 166 -21.67 1.01 -20.09
C THR A 166 -20.60 0.68 -19.05
N ILE A 167 -20.18 -0.58 -18.99
CA ILE A 167 -19.10 -1.06 -18.15
C ILE A 167 -18.07 -1.73 -19.06
N GLU A 168 -16.89 -1.13 -19.17
CA GLU A 168 -15.80 -1.65 -19.98
C GLU A 168 -14.63 -2.08 -19.09
N SER A 169 -13.80 -3.02 -19.58
CA SER A 169 -12.56 -3.38 -18.89
C SER A 169 -11.56 -2.22 -19.00
N ALA A 170 -11.02 -1.77 -17.88
CA ALA A 170 -10.06 -0.66 -17.84
C ALA A 170 -8.76 -0.96 -18.63
N PHE A 171 -8.38 -2.23 -18.69
CA PHE A 171 -7.18 -2.69 -19.41
C PHE A 171 -7.51 -3.30 -20.79
N SER A 172 -8.62 -2.89 -21.42
CA SER A 172 -8.87 -3.20 -22.83
C SER A 172 -7.82 -2.52 -23.72
N ARG A 173 -7.70 -2.99 -24.98
CA ARG A 173 -6.53 -2.73 -25.85
C ARG A 173 -6.19 -1.24 -26.04
N ASP A 174 -7.14 -0.33 -25.84
CA ASP A 174 -7.03 1.07 -26.28
C ASP A 174 -7.17 2.10 -25.13
N LEU A 175 -7.26 1.67 -23.85
CA LEU A 175 -7.52 2.60 -22.75
C LEU A 175 -6.32 2.77 -21.81
N PHE A 176 -5.96 1.73 -21.05
CA PHE A 176 -4.87 1.81 -20.08
C PHE A 176 -3.84 0.71 -20.26
N LYS A 177 -2.57 1.06 -20.04
CA LYS A 177 -1.48 0.10 -19.93
C LYS A 177 -1.56 -0.61 -18.58
N ARG A 178 -1.15 -1.89 -18.56
CA ARG A 178 -1.13 -2.67 -17.31
C ARG A 178 0.02 -2.33 -16.38
N PHE A 179 1.12 -1.83 -16.93
CA PHE A 179 2.31 -1.50 -16.17
C PHE A 179 2.21 -0.07 -15.64
N ASP A 180 2.44 0.07 -14.32
CA ASP A 180 2.58 1.34 -13.62
C ASP A 180 3.82 1.30 -12.74
N GLY A 181 4.38 2.44 -12.43
CA GLY A 181 5.55 2.55 -11.58
C GLY A 181 5.89 4.00 -11.30
N GLY A 182 6.57 4.20 -10.18
CA GLY A 182 6.89 5.54 -9.72
C GLY A 182 7.66 5.55 -8.42
N LEU A 183 7.56 6.66 -7.71
CA LEU A 183 8.15 6.87 -6.40
C LEU A 183 7.09 6.71 -5.31
N ARG A 184 7.51 6.14 -4.18
CA ARG A 184 6.71 6.06 -2.95
C ARG A 184 7.53 6.58 -1.80
N PHE A 185 6.95 7.46 -0.99
CA PHE A 185 7.56 7.99 0.21
C PHE A 185 6.51 8.20 1.30
N GLY A 186 6.95 8.17 2.53
CA GLY A 186 6.03 8.28 3.66
C GLY A 186 6.73 8.19 4.99
N CYS A 187 5.91 8.06 6.02
CA CYS A 187 6.39 7.89 7.38
C CYS A 187 5.47 6.91 8.11
N GLY A 188 6.08 5.90 8.72
CA GLY A 188 5.42 4.96 9.61
C GLY A 188 5.69 5.28 11.07
N ILE A 189 4.84 4.79 11.92
CA ILE A 189 5.03 4.69 13.37
C ILE A 189 4.79 3.25 13.78
N GLU A 190 5.61 2.75 14.66
CA GLU A 190 5.47 1.41 15.21
C GLU A 190 5.47 1.47 16.74
N TYR A 191 4.55 0.74 17.31
CA TYR A 191 4.44 0.49 18.73
C TYR A 191 4.38 -1.00 18.98
N GLN A 192 5.44 -1.57 19.52
CA GLN A 192 5.61 -3.02 19.68
C GLN A 192 5.47 -3.75 18.34
N MET A 193 4.35 -4.42 18.09
CA MET A 193 4.05 -5.11 16.84
C MET A 193 3.09 -4.32 15.93
N LEU A 194 2.44 -3.30 16.49
CA LEU A 194 1.46 -2.51 15.76
C LEU A 194 2.18 -1.48 14.90
N TYR A 195 1.79 -1.41 13.66
CA TYR A 195 2.34 -0.49 12.67
C TYR A 195 1.24 0.34 12.05
N ALA A 196 1.51 1.62 11.81
CA ALA A 196 0.67 2.49 11.00
C ALA A 196 1.55 3.38 10.12
N ASP A 197 1.13 3.69 8.91
CA ASP A 197 1.84 4.62 8.04
C ASP A 197 0.94 5.53 7.23
N LEU A 198 1.53 6.66 6.85
CA LEU A 198 1.05 7.54 5.80
C LEU A 198 2.06 7.48 4.66
N ALA A 199 1.58 7.19 3.46
CA ALA A 199 2.41 7.12 2.27
C ALA A 199 1.80 7.90 1.11
N TYR A 200 2.66 8.42 0.26
CA TYR A 200 2.27 9.03 -1.01
C TYR A 200 3.03 8.38 -2.16
N GLU A 201 2.29 8.05 -3.21
CA GLU A 201 2.82 7.56 -4.47
C GLU A 201 2.68 8.61 -5.56
N LEU A 202 3.81 8.84 -6.22
CA LEU A 202 3.90 9.65 -7.42
C LEU A 202 4.16 8.72 -8.62
N GLY A 203 3.14 8.46 -9.43
CA GLY A 203 3.27 7.68 -10.66
C GLY A 203 4.09 8.43 -11.70
N LEU A 204 5.15 7.80 -12.16
CA LEU A 204 6.03 8.32 -13.22
C LEU A 204 5.75 7.65 -14.56
N ALA A 205 5.22 6.42 -14.53
CA ALA A 205 4.85 5.70 -15.73
C ALA A 205 3.64 6.34 -16.40
N ASN A 206 3.70 6.51 -17.71
CA ASN A 206 2.54 6.88 -18.50
C ASN A 206 1.64 5.66 -18.69
N ILE A 207 0.53 5.61 -17.99
CA ILE A 207 -0.44 4.51 -18.03
C ILE A 207 -1.50 4.68 -19.12
N GLY A 208 -1.61 5.85 -19.74
CA GLY A 208 -2.57 6.12 -20.81
C GLY A 208 -2.12 5.58 -22.18
N ARG A 209 -3.09 5.28 -23.03
CA ARG A 209 -2.92 4.99 -24.46
C ARG A 209 -3.77 5.93 -25.27
N ASP A 210 -3.35 6.19 -26.51
CA ASP A 210 -4.06 6.97 -27.54
C ASP A 210 -4.85 8.20 -27.00
N ALA A 211 -6.11 8.02 -26.64
CA ALA A 211 -6.99 9.09 -26.17
C ALA A 211 -6.63 9.65 -24.77
N PHE A 212 -5.75 8.95 -24.02
CA PHE A 212 -5.33 9.32 -22.66
C PHE A 212 -3.82 9.48 -22.55
N GLU A 213 -3.16 10.02 -23.56
CA GLU A 213 -1.73 10.29 -23.52
C GLU A 213 -1.36 11.15 -22.28
N LYS A 214 -0.20 10.85 -21.67
CA LYS A 214 0.33 11.54 -20.47
C LYS A 214 -0.55 11.44 -19.23
N THR A 215 -1.08 10.25 -18.96
CA THR A 215 -1.84 9.95 -17.75
C THR A 215 -0.96 9.27 -16.71
N HIS A 216 -0.95 9.79 -15.48
CA HIS A 216 -0.19 9.29 -14.35
C HIS A 216 -1.11 9.03 -13.17
N ASN A 217 -0.83 7.98 -12.40
CA ASN A 217 -1.49 7.74 -11.13
C ASN A 217 -0.77 8.49 -10.00
N SER A 218 -1.53 9.03 -9.06
CA SER A 218 -1.02 9.43 -7.76
C SER A 218 -1.95 8.89 -6.68
N CYS A 219 -1.40 8.47 -5.57
CA CYS A 219 -2.21 7.88 -4.51
C CYS A 219 -1.65 8.22 -3.12
N PHE A 220 -2.52 8.66 -2.22
CA PHE A 220 -2.22 8.78 -0.82
C PHE A 220 -2.76 7.57 -0.08
N TYR A 221 -1.96 6.99 0.82
CA TYR A 221 -2.33 5.81 1.59
C TYR A 221 -2.30 6.07 3.09
N LEU A 222 -3.26 5.51 3.76
CA LEU A 222 -3.29 5.33 5.20
C LEU A 222 -3.35 3.82 5.47
N ASN A 223 -2.30 3.28 6.04
CA ASN A 223 -2.20 1.85 6.34
C ASN A 223 -2.07 1.61 7.84
N ILE A 224 -2.58 0.48 8.27
CA ILE A 224 -2.33 -0.12 9.58
C ILE A 224 -1.79 -1.54 9.36
N GLY A 225 -1.08 -2.08 10.33
CA GLY A 225 -0.51 -3.41 10.17
C GLY A 225 0.10 -3.97 11.44
N VAL A 226 0.74 -5.11 11.26
CA VAL A 226 1.53 -5.77 12.29
C VAL A 226 2.86 -6.18 11.71
N ASN A 227 3.91 -6.05 12.51
CA ASN A 227 5.25 -6.60 12.23
C ASN A 227 5.58 -7.73 13.20
N PHE A 228 6.29 -8.78 12.75
CA PHE A 228 6.66 -9.94 13.54
C PHE A 228 7.91 -10.62 12.97
#